data_08bef351901f91a6854da51ffb3e95f0
#
_entry.id   08bef351901f91a6854da51ffb3e95f0
#
_cell.length_a   1.000
_cell.length_b   1.000
_cell.length_c   1.000
_cell.angle_alpha   90.00
_cell.angle_beta   90.00
_cell.angle_gamma   90.00
#
_symmetry.space_group_name_H-M   'P 1'
#
loop_
_entity.id
_entity.type
_entity.pdbx_description
1 polymer ?
#
loop_
_entity_poly.entity_id
_entity_poly.type
_entity_poly.pdbx_seq_one_letter_code
_entity_poly.pdbx_strand_id
1 'polypeptide(L)'
;MTHRMKMRAAPALLVLALAATAARGESTPEPAACSAEALGTARVLPVDAATTPRVGRKHFHDTLPLAPKEVVLTFDDGPVPGTTARVLETLKRECARASFFLLGRNALAHPQLARRALSEGHTVAHHTFSHPLLSRMPFAAAETEIDRGFAAVDTALYGRFERMPRTPFFRFPGFASSQALLDRLERRGIVVFGADLWASDWTPMSPPVELSLVLARVEANRGGIVLFHDTRAQTAAMLAAFLRALKSRGYRLVHVVPAAER
;
A
#
# COMPACT_ATOMS: atom_id res chain seq x y z
N MET A 1 -14.33 -25.41 -98.78
CA MET A 1 -14.26 -26.37 -97.62
C MET A 1 -13.15 -25.92 -96.74
N THR A 2 -13.47 -25.20 -95.72
CA THR A 2 -12.51 -24.58 -94.75
C THR A 2 -12.74 -25.15 -93.38
N HIS A 3 -11.80 -25.96 -92.91
CA HIS A 3 -11.81 -26.58 -91.58
C HIS A 3 -11.34 -25.49 -90.51
N ARG A 4 -12.22 -25.10 -89.65
CA ARG A 4 -11.88 -24.28 -88.48
C ARG A 4 -11.41 -25.21 -87.33
N MET A 5 -10.18 -25.09 -86.99
CA MET A 5 -9.58 -25.69 -85.79
C MET A 5 -9.94 -24.92 -84.55
N LYS A 6 -10.62 -25.57 -83.60
CA LYS A 6 -10.97 -24.97 -82.27
C LYS A 6 -9.81 -25.18 -81.33
N MET A 7 -9.15 -24.11 -80.94
CA MET A 7 -8.21 -24.13 -79.86
C MET A 7 -8.98 -24.17 -78.54
N ARG A 8 -8.68 -25.17 -77.68
CA ARG A 8 -9.14 -25.24 -76.31
C ARG A 8 -8.14 -24.53 -75.43
N ALA A 9 -8.61 -23.48 -74.66
CA ALA A 9 -7.86 -22.84 -73.63
C ALA A 9 -7.91 -23.68 -72.35
N ALA A 10 -6.74 -23.93 -71.72
CA ALA A 10 -6.60 -24.58 -70.43
C ALA A 10 -6.75 -23.52 -69.29
N PRO A 11 -7.40 -23.85 -68.21
CA PRO A 11 -7.49 -22.91 -67.11
C PRO A 11 -6.17 -22.89 -66.31
N ALA A 12 -5.62 -21.70 -66.04
CA ALA A 12 -4.49 -21.48 -65.15
C ALA A 12 -5.00 -21.55 -63.70
N LEU A 13 -4.51 -22.50 -62.91
CA LEU A 13 -4.71 -22.53 -61.47
C LEU A 13 -3.83 -21.48 -60.82
N LEU A 14 -4.47 -20.47 -60.24
CA LEU A 14 -3.83 -19.46 -59.38
C LEU A 14 -3.68 -20.05 -57.98
N VAL A 15 -2.47 -20.45 -57.59
CA VAL A 15 -2.16 -20.87 -56.20
C VAL A 15 -1.95 -19.63 -55.36
N LEU A 16 -2.92 -19.32 -54.50
CA LEU A 16 -2.80 -18.26 -53.51
C LEU A 16 -1.97 -18.79 -52.33
N ALA A 17 -0.72 -18.34 -52.18
CA ALA A 17 0.10 -18.60 -51.00
C ALA A 17 -0.37 -17.70 -49.86
N LEU A 18 -1.06 -18.28 -48.85
CA LEU A 18 -1.32 -17.58 -47.57
C LEU A 18 -0.01 -17.49 -46.79
N ALA A 19 0.57 -16.29 -46.70
CA ALA A 19 1.64 -16.00 -45.75
C ALA A 19 1.04 -15.90 -44.35
N ALA A 20 1.24 -16.88 -43.51
CA ALA A 20 0.93 -16.85 -42.09
C ALA A 20 1.92 -15.92 -41.40
N THR A 21 1.51 -14.68 -41.08
CA THR A 21 2.23 -13.80 -40.17
C THR A 21 2.09 -14.36 -38.77
N ALA A 22 3.14 -14.98 -38.28
CA ALA A 22 3.25 -15.36 -36.86
C ALA A 22 3.28 -14.05 -36.04
N ALA A 23 2.19 -13.76 -35.32
CA ALA A 23 2.15 -12.74 -34.31
C ALA A 23 3.17 -13.14 -33.23
N ARG A 24 4.28 -12.36 -33.12
CA ARG A 24 5.16 -12.44 -31.98
C ARG A 24 4.36 -11.99 -30.76
N GLY A 25 4.01 -12.95 -29.89
CA GLY A 25 3.47 -12.65 -28.59
C GLY A 25 4.46 -11.76 -27.85
N GLU A 26 4.07 -10.52 -27.55
CA GLU A 26 4.78 -9.69 -26.58
C GLU A 26 4.74 -10.46 -25.25
N SER A 27 5.88 -11.01 -24.88
CA SER A 27 6.07 -11.56 -23.53
C SER A 27 5.91 -10.40 -22.56
N THR A 28 4.84 -10.41 -21.75
CA THR A 28 4.73 -9.55 -20.57
C THR A 28 6.02 -9.75 -19.77
N PRO A 29 6.74 -8.65 -19.42
CA PRO A 29 7.97 -8.77 -18.66
C PRO A 29 7.64 -9.47 -17.34
N GLU A 30 8.26 -10.61 -17.11
CA GLU A 30 8.22 -11.31 -15.82
C GLU A 30 8.66 -10.30 -14.73
N PRO A 31 7.94 -10.21 -13.59
CA PRO A 31 8.33 -9.27 -12.54
C PRO A 31 9.79 -9.54 -12.17
N ALA A 32 10.63 -8.52 -12.29
CA ALA A 32 12.06 -8.62 -12.02
C ALA A 32 12.26 -9.30 -10.65
N ALA A 33 12.96 -10.42 -10.65
CA ALA A 33 13.25 -11.17 -9.43
C ALA A 33 13.94 -10.23 -8.43
N CYS A 34 13.52 -10.29 -7.17
CA CYS A 34 14.14 -9.50 -6.11
C CYS A 34 15.62 -9.79 -6.03
N SER A 35 16.46 -8.76 -5.94
CA SER A 35 17.91 -8.99 -5.76
C SER A 35 18.15 -9.74 -4.46
N ALA A 36 19.20 -10.55 -4.41
CA ALA A 36 19.60 -11.27 -3.19
C ALA A 36 19.89 -10.30 -2.01
N GLU A 37 20.14 -9.03 -2.31
CA GLU A 37 20.42 -7.99 -1.33
C GLU A 37 19.14 -7.27 -0.85
N ALA A 38 18.02 -7.39 -1.54
CA ALA A 38 16.75 -6.79 -1.12
C ALA A 38 16.32 -7.37 0.23
N LEU A 39 15.70 -6.54 1.09
CA LEU A 39 15.16 -7.00 2.37
C LEU A 39 14.01 -7.98 2.14
N GLY A 40 13.13 -7.68 1.19
CA GLY A 40 11.95 -8.46 0.88
C GLY A 40 10.89 -8.42 1.99
N THR A 41 9.72 -8.97 1.66
CA THR A 41 8.65 -9.21 2.64
C THR A 41 8.72 -10.68 3.07
N ALA A 42 9.02 -10.92 4.34
CA ALA A 42 9.27 -12.28 4.85
C ALA A 42 7.99 -13.10 5.03
N ARG A 43 6.87 -12.45 5.41
CA ARG A 43 5.54 -13.07 5.50
C ARG A 43 4.41 -12.06 5.41
N VAL A 44 3.23 -12.58 5.13
CA VAL A 44 1.96 -11.83 5.19
C VAL A 44 1.22 -12.22 6.46
N LEU A 45 0.66 -11.24 7.16
CA LEU A 45 -0.12 -11.41 8.37
C LEU A 45 -1.57 -10.94 8.13
N PRO A 46 -2.53 -11.86 8.01
CA PRO A 46 -3.94 -11.49 7.99
C PRO A 46 -4.36 -10.93 9.35
N VAL A 47 -5.12 -9.83 9.34
CA VAL A 47 -5.63 -9.15 10.54
C VAL A 47 -7.15 -9.08 10.46
N ASP A 48 -7.81 -9.59 11.50
CA ASP A 48 -9.26 -9.67 11.62
C ASP A 48 -9.73 -8.79 12.78
N ALA A 49 -10.70 -7.91 12.52
CA ALA A 49 -11.25 -7.01 13.53
C ALA A 49 -11.94 -7.75 14.69
N ALA A 50 -12.49 -8.95 14.46
CA ALA A 50 -13.14 -9.73 15.51
C ALA A 50 -12.17 -10.22 16.59
N THR A 51 -10.91 -10.47 16.21
CA THR A 51 -9.86 -10.95 17.13
C THR A 51 -8.83 -9.88 17.48
N THR A 52 -8.72 -8.84 16.66
CA THR A 52 -7.66 -7.84 16.77
C THR A 52 -8.21 -6.45 16.42
N PRO A 53 -9.18 -5.92 17.19
CA PRO A 53 -9.86 -4.67 16.84
C PRO A 53 -8.96 -3.43 16.95
N ARG A 54 -7.91 -3.49 17.78
CA ARG A 54 -7.02 -2.34 18.06
C ARG A 54 -5.59 -2.84 18.25
N VAL A 55 -4.63 -2.21 17.58
CA VAL A 55 -3.21 -2.60 17.64
C VAL A 55 -2.28 -1.41 17.75
N GLY A 56 -1.12 -1.61 18.44
CA GLY A 56 -0.06 -0.61 18.55
C GLY A 56 0.11 -0.04 19.96
N ARG A 57 1.15 -0.48 20.66
CA ARG A 57 1.40 -0.28 22.11
C ARG A 57 1.60 1.17 22.54
N LYS A 58 1.82 2.09 21.60
CA LYS A 58 1.86 3.52 21.96
C LYS A 58 0.48 4.09 22.31
N HIS A 59 -0.62 3.40 21.92
CA HIS A 59 -1.99 3.90 22.06
C HIS A 59 -2.95 2.86 22.63
N PHE A 60 -2.63 1.56 22.49
CA PHE A 60 -3.46 0.46 22.94
C PHE A 60 -2.64 -0.51 23.78
N HIS A 61 -3.33 -1.36 24.54
CA HIS A 61 -2.69 -2.41 25.33
C HIS A 61 -1.99 -3.45 24.44
N ASP A 62 -2.64 -3.80 23.34
CA ASP A 62 -2.22 -4.88 22.46
C ASP A 62 -1.57 -4.37 21.18
N THR A 63 -0.84 -5.24 20.51
CA THR A 63 -0.30 -5.04 19.18
C THR A 63 -0.40 -6.32 18.35
N LEU A 64 0.09 -6.27 17.11
CA LEU A 64 0.13 -7.43 16.23
C LEU A 64 0.99 -8.57 16.82
N PRO A 65 0.65 -9.85 16.53
CA PRO A 65 1.43 -11.01 16.98
C PRO A 65 2.73 -11.13 16.16
N LEU A 66 3.65 -10.23 16.43
CA LEU A 66 4.97 -10.16 15.80
C LEU A 66 6.00 -10.89 16.65
N ALA A 67 6.83 -11.71 16.00
CA ALA A 67 8.01 -12.26 16.62
C ALA A 67 9.08 -11.18 16.83
N PRO A 68 10.04 -11.39 17.75
CA PRO A 68 11.19 -10.50 17.85
C PRO A 68 11.88 -10.31 16.51
N LYS A 69 12.28 -9.06 16.22
CA LYS A 69 12.87 -8.62 14.95
C LYS A 69 11.90 -8.67 13.74
N GLU A 70 10.60 -8.73 13.97
CA GLU A 70 9.62 -8.49 12.92
C GLU A 70 9.16 -7.03 12.94
N VAL A 71 9.08 -6.44 11.76
CA VAL A 71 8.72 -5.03 11.53
C VAL A 71 7.58 -4.93 10.54
N VAL A 72 6.58 -4.14 10.86
CA VAL A 72 5.51 -3.72 9.95
C VAL A 72 5.75 -2.26 9.59
N LEU A 73 5.89 -1.97 8.29
CA LEU A 73 6.05 -0.59 7.79
C LEU A 73 4.67 0.03 7.55
N THR A 74 4.44 1.21 8.11
CA THR A 74 3.22 1.98 7.87
C THR A 74 3.55 3.42 7.53
N PHE A 75 2.81 3.98 6.56
CA PHE A 75 2.96 5.35 6.07
C PHE A 75 1.62 6.07 6.12
N ASP A 76 1.60 7.28 6.66
CA ASP A 76 0.41 8.11 6.80
C ASP A 76 0.44 9.34 5.86
N ASP A 77 -0.71 9.97 5.69
CA ASP A 77 -0.96 11.26 5.02
C ASP A 77 -0.94 11.28 3.49
N GLY A 78 -0.39 10.29 2.83
CA GLY A 78 -0.32 10.26 1.36
C GLY A 78 -1.67 10.11 0.65
N PRO A 79 -1.64 9.99 -0.68
CA PRO A 79 -0.46 10.13 -1.52
C PRO A 79 -0.15 11.59 -1.88
N VAL A 80 1.14 11.90 -2.02
CA VAL A 80 1.61 13.21 -2.50
C VAL A 80 2.61 13.03 -3.65
N PRO A 81 2.49 13.74 -4.76
CA PRO A 81 3.45 13.68 -5.86
C PRO A 81 4.89 13.93 -5.38
N GLY A 82 5.83 13.21 -5.98
CA GLY A 82 7.25 13.32 -5.66
C GLY A 82 7.68 12.46 -4.48
N THR A 83 7.16 12.65 -3.28
CA THR A 83 7.58 11.90 -2.08
C THR A 83 7.01 10.49 -2.05
N THR A 84 5.68 10.33 -2.15
CA THR A 84 5.04 9.01 -2.21
C THR A 84 5.58 8.16 -3.35
N ALA A 85 5.78 8.76 -4.54
CA ALA A 85 6.34 8.03 -5.68
C ALA A 85 7.76 7.49 -5.41
N ARG A 86 8.59 8.24 -4.69
CA ARG A 86 9.96 7.82 -4.29
C ARG A 86 9.93 6.72 -3.22
N VAL A 87 8.98 6.80 -2.27
CA VAL A 87 8.77 5.75 -1.28
C VAL A 87 8.39 4.44 -1.98
N LEU A 88 7.39 4.47 -2.88
CA LEU A 88 6.97 3.30 -3.66
C LEU A 88 8.10 2.72 -4.50
N GLU A 89 8.89 3.56 -5.18
CA GLU A 89 10.04 3.11 -5.96
C GLU A 89 11.09 2.42 -5.08
N THR A 90 11.33 2.93 -3.88
CA THR A 90 12.26 2.32 -2.94
C THR A 90 11.75 0.97 -2.44
N LEU A 91 10.46 0.89 -2.06
CA LEU A 91 9.83 -0.36 -1.62
C LEU A 91 9.84 -1.42 -2.73
N LYS A 92 9.57 -1.01 -3.97
CA LYS A 92 9.64 -1.90 -5.14
C LYS A 92 11.04 -2.50 -5.34
N ARG A 93 12.08 -1.67 -5.31
CA ARG A 93 13.48 -2.14 -5.44
C ARG A 93 13.89 -3.09 -4.32
N GLU A 94 13.41 -2.85 -3.12
CA GLU A 94 13.69 -3.69 -1.95
C GLU A 94 12.72 -4.87 -1.81
N CYS A 95 11.79 -5.06 -2.76
CA CYS A 95 10.72 -6.07 -2.70
C CYS A 95 9.95 -6.05 -1.37
N ALA A 96 9.83 -4.88 -0.78
CA ALA A 96 9.21 -4.65 0.51
C ALA A 96 7.76 -4.21 0.33
N ARG A 97 6.84 -4.77 1.10
CA ARG A 97 5.45 -4.33 1.16
C ARG A 97 5.18 -3.59 2.46
N ALA A 98 4.28 -2.62 2.38
CA ALA A 98 3.92 -1.75 3.49
C ALA A 98 2.41 -1.49 3.51
N SER A 99 1.93 -0.81 4.55
CA SER A 99 0.56 -0.31 4.63
C SER A 99 0.57 1.22 4.56
N PHE A 100 -0.31 1.78 3.73
CA PHE A 100 -0.48 3.21 3.53
C PHE A 100 -1.84 3.64 4.07
N PHE A 101 -1.87 4.51 5.07
CA PHE A 101 -3.07 5.11 5.62
C PHE A 101 -3.30 6.46 4.95
N LEU A 102 -4.11 6.45 3.88
CA LEU A 102 -4.26 7.59 3.00
C LEU A 102 -5.30 8.58 3.50
N LEU A 103 -5.04 9.86 3.30
CA LEU A 103 -6.06 10.91 3.41
C LEU A 103 -6.98 10.87 2.19
N GLY A 104 -8.28 10.88 2.44
CA GLY A 104 -9.28 10.82 1.35
C GLY A 104 -9.12 11.94 0.32
N ARG A 105 -8.86 13.19 0.76
CA ARG A 105 -8.62 14.34 -0.13
C ARG A 105 -7.40 14.12 -1.03
N ASN A 106 -6.33 13.52 -0.50
CA ASN A 106 -5.10 13.29 -1.26
C ASN A 106 -5.26 12.10 -2.22
N ALA A 107 -5.99 11.07 -1.82
CA ALA A 107 -6.32 9.94 -2.69
C ALA A 107 -7.15 10.39 -3.90
N LEU A 108 -8.16 11.26 -3.70
CA LEU A 108 -8.93 11.84 -4.81
C LEU A 108 -8.11 12.78 -5.69
N ALA A 109 -7.20 13.56 -5.12
CA ALA A 109 -6.32 14.45 -5.88
C ALA A 109 -5.28 13.69 -6.71
N HIS A 110 -4.83 12.53 -6.24
CA HIS A 110 -3.76 11.74 -6.86
C HIS A 110 -4.12 10.24 -6.97
N PRO A 111 -5.26 9.90 -7.62
CA PRO A 111 -5.77 8.53 -7.64
C PRO A 111 -4.82 7.53 -8.33
N GLN A 112 -3.98 8.01 -9.26
CA GLN A 112 -2.98 7.16 -9.92
C GLN A 112 -1.91 6.66 -8.94
N LEU A 113 -1.47 7.50 -7.98
CA LEU A 113 -0.52 7.09 -6.95
C LEU A 113 -1.15 6.13 -5.93
N ALA A 114 -2.41 6.38 -5.53
CA ALA A 114 -3.15 5.45 -4.67
C ALA A 114 -3.29 4.07 -5.34
N ARG A 115 -3.71 4.04 -6.62
CA ARG A 115 -3.80 2.79 -7.41
C ARG A 115 -2.45 2.12 -7.63
N ARG A 116 -1.37 2.89 -7.80
CA ARG A 116 -0.01 2.37 -7.90
C ARG A 116 0.37 1.64 -6.61
N ALA A 117 0.16 2.23 -5.44
CA ALA A 117 0.41 1.58 -4.16
C ALA A 117 -0.33 0.23 -4.07
N LEU A 118 -1.61 0.19 -4.42
CA LEU A 118 -2.41 -1.04 -4.42
C LEU A 118 -1.88 -2.07 -5.44
N SER A 119 -1.59 -1.66 -6.68
CA SER A 119 -1.12 -2.56 -7.76
C SER A 119 0.29 -3.11 -7.51
N GLU A 120 1.14 -2.42 -6.75
CA GLU A 120 2.44 -2.90 -6.30
C GLU A 120 2.33 -3.82 -5.07
N GLY A 121 1.09 -4.15 -4.64
CA GLY A 121 0.80 -5.14 -3.60
C GLY A 121 0.91 -4.61 -2.17
N HIS A 122 0.87 -3.29 -1.98
CA HIS A 122 0.76 -2.68 -0.66
C HIS A 122 -0.69 -2.72 -0.15
N THR A 123 -0.86 -2.70 1.16
CA THR A 123 -2.17 -2.46 1.77
C THR A 123 -2.47 -0.97 1.76
N VAL A 124 -3.61 -0.57 1.19
CA VAL A 124 -4.08 0.81 1.22
C VAL A 124 -5.25 0.89 2.18
N ALA A 125 -5.11 1.72 3.19
CA ALA A 125 -6.00 1.90 4.32
C ALA A 125 -6.41 3.38 4.49
N HIS A 126 -7.04 3.74 5.59
CA HIS A 126 -7.77 4.99 5.72
C HIS A 126 -7.28 5.86 6.89
N HIS A 127 -7.18 7.19 6.66
CA HIS A 127 -6.69 8.16 7.62
C HIS A 127 -7.57 9.43 7.67
N THR A 128 -8.90 9.28 7.66
CA THR A 128 -9.89 10.35 7.51
C THR A 128 -9.89 11.02 6.11
N PHE A 129 -10.76 12.00 5.92
CA PHE A 129 -10.77 12.78 4.67
C PHE A 129 -9.72 13.87 4.67
N SER A 130 -9.63 14.70 5.75
CA SER A 130 -8.85 15.93 5.77
C SER A 130 -7.87 16.10 6.95
N HIS A 131 -7.69 15.06 7.77
CA HIS A 131 -6.74 15.02 8.90
C HIS A 131 -7.09 15.91 10.12
N PRO A 132 -8.34 16.04 10.55
CA PRO A 132 -8.63 16.73 11.81
C PRO A 132 -8.34 15.85 13.03
N LEU A 133 -8.11 16.45 14.19
CA LEU A 133 -8.04 15.74 15.47
C LEU A 133 -9.45 15.36 15.92
N LEU A 134 -9.88 14.12 15.61
CA LEU A 134 -11.27 13.68 15.77
C LEU A 134 -11.77 13.76 17.20
N SER A 135 -10.90 13.59 18.20
CA SER A 135 -11.28 13.73 19.64
C SER A 135 -11.71 15.15 20.04
N ARG A 136 -11.41 16.14 19.19
CA ARG A 136 -11.80 17.54 19.41
C ARG A 136 -13.07 17.95 18.66
N MET A 137 -13.68 17.01 17.93
CA MET A 137 -14.86 17.27 17.13
C MET A 137 -16.12 16.71 17.80
N PRO A 138 -17.31 17.29 17.54
CA PRO A 138 -18.56 16.62 17.84
C PRO A 138 -18.62 15.25 17.19
N PHE A 139 -19.16 14.25 17.88
CA PHE A 139 -19.17 12.86 17.42
C PHE A 139 -19.68 12.67 15.98
N ALA A 140 -20.83 13.26 15.64
CA ALA A 140 -21.41 13.14 14.30
C ALA A 140 -20.53 13.76 13.20
N ALA A 141 -19.82 14.85 13.51
CA ALA A 141 -18.86 15.47 12.59
C ALA A 141 -17.63 14.59 12.39
N ALA A 142 -17.14 13.97 13.46
CA ALA A 142 -16.03 13.02 13.40
C ALA A 142 -16.40 11.76 12.60
N GLU A 143 -17.61 11.19 12.77
CA GLU A 143 -18.10 10.09 11.94
C GLU A 143 -18.17 10.48 10.46
N THR A 144 -18.70 11.66 10.16
CA THR A 144 -18.78 12.16 8.77
C THR A 144 -17.38 12.26 8.14
N GLU A 145 -16.40 12.74 8.89
CA GLU A 145 -15.02 12.87 8.44
C GLU A 145 -14.36 11.50 8.16
N ILE A 146 -14.64 10.50 8.99
CA ILE A 146 -14.22 9.11 8.78
C ILE A 146 -14.87 8.52 7.54
N ASP A 147 -16.20 8.62 7.42
CA ASP A 147 -16.96 8.02 6.31
C ASP A 147 -16.63 8.67 4.97
N ARG A 148 -16.41 9.98 4.94
CA ARG A 148 -15.88 10.67 3.76
C ARG A 148 -14.48 10.17 3.38
N GLY A 149 -13.64 9.88 4.37
CA GLY A 149 -12.32 9.30 4.15
C GLY A 149 -12.40 7.92 3.49
N PHE A 150 -13.23 7.04 4.02
CA PHE A 150 -13.48 5.71 3.44
C PHE A 150 -13.99 5.81 2.00
N ALA A 151 -15.03 6.60 1.78
CA ALA A 151 -15.62 6.77 0.46
C ALA A 151 -14.63 7.34 -0.56
N ALA A 152 -13.81 8.32 -0.16
CA ALA A 152 -12.84 8.97 -1.02
C ALA A 152 -11.70 8.04 -1.43
N VAL A 153 -11.12 7.30 -0.48
CA VAL A 153 -10.03 6.36 -0.78
C VAL A 153 -10.52 5.23 -1.67
N ASP A 154 -11.64 4.57 -1.33
CA ASP A 154 -12.17 3.47 -2.15
C ASP A 154 -12.62 3.95 -3.54
N THR A 155 -13.18 5.15 -3.65
CA THR A 155 -13.50 5.75 -4.96
C THR A 155 -12.23 5.98 -5.79
N ALA A 156 -11.17 6.48 -5.17
CA ALA A 156 -9.88 6.69 -5.85
C ALA A 156 -9.27 5.36 -6.34
N LEU A 157 -9.39 4.29 -5.56
CA LEU A 157 -8.84 2.97 -5.87
C LEU A 157 -9.68 2.19 -6.90
N TYR A 158 -10.99 2.15 -6.69
CA TYR A 158 -11.89 1.21 -7.38
C TYR A 158 -12.95 1.89 -8.25
N GLY A 159 -12.96 3.23 -8.30
CA GLY A 159 -13.96 4.01 -9.04
C GLY A 159 -15.32 4.12 -8.33
N ARG A 160 -15.51 3.44 -7.21
CA ARG A 160 -16.75 3.42 -6.43
C ARG A 160 -16.46 3.14 -4.96
N PHE A 161 -17.37 3.55 -4.10
CA PHE A 161 -17.43 3.15 -2.70
C PHE A 161 -18.64 2.25 -2.48
N GLU A 162 -18.44 1.18 -1.76
CA GLU A 162 -19.48 0.33 -1.25
C GLU A 162 -19.78 0.72 0.22
N ARG A 163 -20.75 0.07 0.84
CA ARG A 163 -21.19 0.39 2.21
C ARG A 163 -20.07 0.32 3.25
N MET A 164 -19.06 -0.53 3.01
CA MET A 164 -17.89 -0.75 3.87
C MET A 164 -16.61 -0.61 3.05
N PRO A 165 -15.52 -0.11 3.64
CA PRO A 165 -14.24 -0.06 2.94
C PRO A 165 -13.70 -1.47 2.68
N ARG A 166 -13.10 -1.69 1.51
CA ARG A 166 -12.53 -3.00 1.14
C ARG A 166 -11.32 -3.37 1.99
N THR A 167 -10.60 -2.36 2.49
CA THR A 167 -9.57 -2.54 3.51
C THR A 167 -10.10 -1.99 4.82
N PRO A 168 -10.59 -2.81 5.75
CA PRO A 168 -11.21 -2.35 6.98
C PRO A 168 -10.17 -1.94 8.05
N PHE A 169 -9.18 -1.15 7.64
CA PHE A 169 -8.12 -0.63 8.49
C PHE A 169 -8.17 0.89 8.54
N PHE A 170 -8.06 1.43 9.75
CA PHE A 170 -8.13 2.86 10.00
C PHE A 170 -7.07 3.30 11.02
N ARG A 171 -6.52 4.49 10.83
CA ARG A 171 -5.68 5.16 11.82
C ARG A 171 -6.21 6.57 12.07
N PHE A 172 -6.29 6.93 13.35
CA PHE A 172 -6.70 8.28 13.76
C PHE A 172 -5.59 9.29 13.52
N PRO A 173 -5.86 10.46 12.90
CA PRO A 173 -4.93 11.57 12.83
C PRO A 173 -4.40 11.97 14.22
N GLY A 174 -3.07 12.07 14.34
CA GLY A 174 -2.42 12.37 15.63
C GLY A 174 -2.80 11.40 16.75
N PHE A 175 -3.34 10.21 16.42
CA PHE A 175 -3.90 9.22 17.35
C PHE A 175 -5.02 9.76 18.25
N ALA A 176 -5.63 10.89 17.86
CA ALA A 176 -6.67 11.59 18.62
C ALA A 176 -8.03 10.88 18.51
N SER A 177 -8.18 9.78 19.23
CA SER A 177 -9.40 8.98 19.31
C SER A 177 -10.26 9.38 20.53
N SER A 178 -11.53 8.96 20.53
CA SER A 178 -12.39 8.91 21.71
C SER A 178 -12.96 7.50 21.84
N GLN A 179 -13.35 7.10 23.06
CA GLN A 179 -13.90 5.77 23.29
C GLN A 179 -15.13 5.51 22.40
N ALA A 180 -16.02 6.48 22.26
CA ALA A 180 -17.21 6.36 21.41
C ALA A 180 -16.88 6.09 19.94
N LEU A 181 -15.84 6.73 19.38
CA LEU A 181 -15.38 6.50 18.01
C LEU A 181 -14.69 5.14 17.87
N LEU A 182 -13.90 4.73 18.86
CA LEU A 182 -13.28 3.40 18.88
C LEU A 182 -14.34 2.29 18.87
N ASP A 183 -15.35 2.39 19.74
CA ASP A 183 -16.43 1.42 19.83
C ASP A 183 -17.30 1.41 18.55
N ARG A 184 -17.45 2.58 17.92
CA ARG A 184 -18.16 2.71 16.64
C ARG A 184 -17.43 1.97 15.51
N LEU A 185 -16.12 2.13 15.40
CA LEU A 185 -15.31 1.46 14.38
C LEU A 185 -15.25 -0.05 14.63
N GLU A 186 -15.10 -0.48 15.88
CA GLU A 186 -15.09 -1.88 16.25
C GLU A 186 -16.40 -2.57 15.87
N ARG A 187 -17.58 -1.97 16.18
CA ARG A 187 -18.90 -2.48 15.73
C ARG A 187 -19.05 -2.56 14.22
N ARG A 188 -18.26 -1.81 13.46
CA ARG A 188 -18.22 -1.85 11.98
C ARG A 188 -17.18 -2.84 11.45
N GLY A 189 -16.51 -3.60 12.30
CA GLY A 189 -15.45 -4.51 11.88
C GLY A 189 -14.19 -3.80 11.35
N ILE A 190 -13.93 -2.58 11.80
CA ILE A 190 -12.74 -1.80 11.40
C ILE A 190 -11.63 -1.99 12.44
N VAL A 191 -10.47 -2.45 12.00
CA VAL A 191 -9.26 -2.50 12.83
C VAL A 191 -8.66 -1.12 12.96
N VAL A 192 -8.45 -0.67 14.19
CA VAL A 192 -7.80 0.61 14.46
C VAL A 192 -6.31 0.40 14.72
N PHE A 193 -5.50 1.01 13.86
CA PHE A 193 -4.05 0.96 13.95
C PHE A 193 -3.48 2.14 14.74
N GLY A 194 -2.85 1.85 15.86
CA GLY A 194 -1.84 2.71 16.46
C GLY A 194 -0.46 2.44 15.86
N ALA A 195 0.58 2.63 16.65
CA ALA A 195 1.95 2.28 16.31
C ALA A 195 2.66 1.71 17.55
N ASP A 196 3.72 0.93 17.37
CA ASP A 196 4.61 0.52 18.46
C ASP A 196 5.77 1.52 18.62
N LEU A 197 6.16 2.15 17.52
CA LEU A 197 7.18 3.19 17.46
C LEU A 197 6.96 4.08 16.23
N TRP A 198 7.58 5.23 16.20
CA TRP A 198 7.52 6.19 15.11
C TRP A 198 8.88 6.78 14.74
N ALA A 199 9.04 7.25 13.51
CA ALA A 199 10.25 7.93 13.04
C ALA A 199 10.39 9.36 13.60
N SER A 200 9.31 10.00 14.04
CA SER A 200 9.22 11.44 14.37
C SER A 200 9.48 12.35 13.17
N ASP A 201 9.23 11.89 11.98
CA ASP A 201 9.49 12.56 10.71
C ASP A 201 8.57 13.77 10.43
N TRP A 202 7.57 14.01 11.28
CA TRP A 202 6.82 15.28 11.32
C TRP A 202 7.67 16.44 11.84
N THR A 203 8.78 16.15 12.54
CA THR A 203 9.75 17.16 12.99
C THR A 203 10.83 17.31 11.93
N PRO A 204 11.18 18.54 11.51
CA PRO A 204 12.27 18.75 10.56
C PRO A 204 13.59 18.21 11.10
N MET A 205 14.22 17.31 10.32
CA MET A 205 15.52 16.75 10.61
C MET A 205 16.20 16.29 9.32
N SER A 206 17.52 16.07 9.34
CA SER A 206 18.20 15.51 8.19
C SER A 206 17.93 14.00 8.05
N PRO A 207 17.96 13.45 6.83
CA PRO A 207 17.75 12.01 6.62
C PRO A 207 18.64 11.10 7.47
N PRO A 208 19.93 11.37 7.69
CA PRO A 208 20.77 10.57 8.59
C PRO A 208 20.34 10.61 10.05
N VAL A 209 19.83 11.74 10.53
CA VAL A 209 19.31 11.88 11.90
C VAL A 209 18.04 11.07 12.07
N GLU A 210 17.10 11.14 11.13
CA GLU A 210 15.89 10.33 11.12
C GLU A 210 16.22 8.83 11.10
N LEU A 211 17.15 8.42 10.23
CA LEU A 211 17.62 7.03 10.13
C LEU A 211 18.15 6.53 11.48
N SER A 212 19.05 7.28 12.11
CA SER A 212 19.63 6.90 13.41
C SER A 212 18.57 6.79 14.49
N LEU A 213 17.65 7.74 14.53
CA LEU A 213 16.58 7.79 15.52
C LEU A 213 15.61 6.60 15.39
N VAL A 214 15.14 6.32 14.17
CA VAL A 214 14.19 5.23 13.96
C VAL A 214 14.83 3.87 14.17
N LEU A 215 16.09 3.67 13.76
CA LEU A 215 16.82 2.43 14.02
C LEU A 215 17.01 2.16 15.51
N ALA A 216 17.40 3.17 16.30
CA ALA A 216 17.52 3.03 17.75
C ALA A 216 16.18 2.63 18.39
N ARG A 217 15.04 3.18 17.91
CA ARG A 217 13.70 2.83 18.39
C ARG A 217 13.28 1.41 18.00
N VAL A 218 13.60 0.98 16.78
CA VAL A 218 13.36 -0.39 16.32
C VAL A 218 14.15 -1.39 17.18
N GLU A 219 15.38 -1.09 17.49
CA GLU A 219 16.23 -1.92 18.37
C GLU A 219 15.68 -2.00 19.79
N ALA A 220 15.33 -0.86 20.39
CA ALA A 220 14.77 -0.80 21.74
C ALA A 220 13.44 -1.57 21.87
N ASN A 221 12.59 -1.53 20.82
CA ASN A 221 11.33 -2.27 20.78
C ASN A 221 11.48 -3.71 20.26
N ARG A 222 12.64 -4.10 19.76
CA ARG A 222 12.90 -5.40 19.11
C ARG A 222 12.00 -5.67 17.90
N GLY A 223 11.56 -4.64 17.19
CA GLY A 223 10.62 -4.68 16.07
C GLY A 223 9.33 -3.93 16.37
N GLY A 224 8.23 -4.27 15.66
CA GLY A 224 6.91 -3.67 15.87
C GLY A 224 6.37 -2.89 14.67
N ILE A 225 5.22 -2.25 14.86
CA ILE A 225 4.57 -1.36 13.88
C ILE A 225 5.29 -0.02 13.88
N VAL A 226 5.96 0.31 12.74
CA VAL A 226 6.69 1.57 12.58
C VAL A 226 5.83 2.57 11.81
N LEU A 227 5.65 3.75 12.39
CA LEU A 227 4.98 4.88 11.73
C LEU A 227 5.99 5.79 11.04
N PHE A 228 5.74 6.03 9.77
CA PHE A 228 6.33 7.04 8.91
C PHE A 228 5.23 7.88 8.24
N HIS A 229 5.65 8.96 7.55
CA HIS A 229 4.77 9.69 6.63
C HIS A 229 5.41 9.71 5.23
N ASP A 230 4.71 9.18 4.23
CA ASP A 230 5.19 9.16 2.84
C ASP A 230 5.18 10.55 2.17
N THR A 231 4.65 11.53 2.87
CA THR A 231 4.67 12.95 2.50
C THR A 231 5.98 13.66 2.86
N ARG A 232 6.88 13.01 3.60
CA ARG A 232 8.13 13.62 4.09
C ARG A 232 9.32 13.32 3.20
N ALA A 233 10.02 14.39 2.77
CA ALA A 233 11.16 14.25 1.88
C ALA A 233 12.35 13.54 2.55
N GLN A 234 12.57 13.77 3.84
CA GLN A 234 13.61 13.10 4.61
C GLN A 234 13.35 11.59 4.73
N THR A 235 12.10 11.17 4.99
CA THR A 235 11.69 9.77 5.02
C THR A 235 11.94 9.10 3.67
N ALA A 236 11.48 9.72 2.57
CA ALA A 236 11.74 9.21 1.24
C ALA A 236 13.24 9.10 0.90
N ALA A 237 14.06 9.98 1.45
CA ALA A 237 15.51 9.97 1.22
C ALA A 237 16.25 8.89 2.03
N MET A 238 15.84 8.62 3.28
CA MET A 238 16.54 7.66 4.14
C MET A 238 16.02 6.22 4.03
N LEU A 239 14.84 6.00 3.45
CA LEU A 239 14.12 4.72 3.49
C LEU A 239 14.96 3.54 2.96
N ALA A 240 15.69 3.72 1.85
CA ALA A 240 16.55 2.67 1.31
C ALA A 240 17.68 2.28 2.28
N ALA A 241 18.28 3.25 2.96
CA ALA A 241 19.29 2.97 3.98
C ALA A 241 18.68 2.28 5.21
N PHE A 242 17.47 2.66 5.59
CA PHE A 242 16.73 2.01 6.68
C PHE A 242 16.47 0.53 6.39
N LEU A 243 15.95 0.21 5.20
CA LEU A 243 15.67 -1.17 4.80
C LEU A 243 16.93 -2.04 4.76
N ARG A 244 18.02 -1.52 4.21
CA ARG A 244 19.33 -2.22 4.24
C ARG A 244 19.86 -2.43 5.66
N ALA A 245 19.70 -1.41 6.53
CA ALA A 245 20.11 -1.54 7.93
C ALA A 245 19.26 -2.55 8.70
N LEU A 246 17.95 -2.65 8.42
CA LEU A 246 17.10 -3.72 8.97
C LEU A 246 17.62 -5.10 8.56
N LYS A 247 17.91 -5.29 7.26
CA LYS A 247 18.43 -6.56 6.74
C LYS A 247 19.73 -6.95 7.42
N SER A 248 20.72 -6.05 7.47
CA SER A 248 22.02 -6.33 8.06
C SER A 248 21.97 -6.67 9.55
N ARG A 249 20.92 -6.22 10.25
CA ARG A 249 20.66 -6.51 11.66
C ARG A 249 19.73 -7.70 11.89
N GLY A 250 19.35 -8.42 10.82
CA GLY A 250 18.53 -9.63 10.86
C GLY A 250 17.04 -9.36 11.19
N TYR A 251 16.54 -8.14 10.88
CA TYR A 251 15.11 -7.88 10.93
C TYR A 251 14.40 -8.43 9.70
N ARG A 252 13.11 -8.72 9.85
CA ARG A 252 12.24 -9.25 8.79
C ARG A 252 11.01 -8.36 8.66
N LEU A 253 10.58 -8.10 7.41
CA LEU A 253 9.33 -7.37 7.17
C LEU A 253 8.14 -8.32 7.20
N VAL A 254 7.09 -7.86 7.86
CA VAL A 254 5.76 -8.47 7.86
C VAL A 254 4.80 -7.50 7.18
N HIS A 255 4.07 -7.98 6.18
CA HIS A 255 3.03 -7.22 5.51
C HIS A 255 1.66 -7.58 6.08
N VAL A 256 0.90 -6.61 6.54
CA VAL A 256 -0.45 -6.82 7.08
C VAL A 256 -1.50 -6.64 6.00
N VAL A 257 -2.46 -7.55 5.97
CA VAL A 257 -3.60 -7.53 5.03
C VAL A 257 -4.90 -7.81 5.80
N PRO A 258 -6.07 -7.39 5.30
CA PRO A 258 -7.33 -7.85 5.85
C PRO A 258 -7.41 -9.39 5.81
N ALA A 259 -7.94 -9.99 6.88
CA ALA A 259 -8.31 -11.39 6.81
C ALA A 259 -9.40 -11.57 5.75
N ALA A 260 -9.36 -12.67 5.01
CA ALA A 260 -10.44 -13.00 4.08
C ALA A 260 -11.75 -13.13 4.86
N GLU A 261 -12.85 -12.64 4.29
CA GLU A 261 -14.19 -12.89 4.83
C GLU A 261 -14.39 -14.41 4.90
N ARG A 262 -14.84 -14.90 6.06
CA ARG A 262 -15.13 -16.31 6.31
C ARG A 262 -16.52 -16.66 5.78
#